data_081fcfb55a0f1550f15523fe907e7ec7
#
_entry.id   081fcfb55a0f1550f15523fe907e7ec7
#
_cell.length_a   1.000
_cell.length_b   1.000
_cell.length_c   1.000
_cell.angle_alpha   90.00
_cell.angle_beta   90.00
_cell.angle_gamma   90.00
#
_symmetry.space_group_name_H-M   'P 1'
#
loop_
_entity.id
_entity.type
_entity.pdbx_description
1 polymer ?
#
loop_
_entity_poly.entity_id
_entity_poly.type
_entity_poly.pdbx_seq_one_letter_code
_entity_poly.pdbx_strand_id
1 'polypeptide(L)'
;ALLVAVGEFRDPQLQSERLLGPAADIESMQRALSGRWGFAPADVRAIRDQDATREHILSEIAALEQRSAPGDLVLIYFSGHGTSANAGDNGFDLPYATGAWVPYDLDYSSRAAANHTLVIGRRDLLPLLTRLDKGGRWVVVVSDSCYSGQVVRAFGQTISRSRYLPLITRDLGVAHEAAAVAGARPPPPPYPYQHVVLLSAASDSETGADISTPQALQQAPTLDGRFHGAFTDAFLRLLDGQLLPGTFSYAQGRDAMNTFLEHRNFAQHPQLLPGIAEDPLDVGSNPFLGVQGPSAPAAAAPAPRDATVHLRLDEVSAALRGKVQHIAGITVVDRDGDLSLREQAGQVELSGPAGDPILRTVAADPNLIRRIAAQAWVKRILPAPNGDLGLRAETNPGSRGNTFVQCESFAFEVHLRKPGYLMLLDLDPQGHLTVLYPTRAAERQIVTAGVPKAIPGPDPKDQILVTAPFGTDQVAVLAFEQPPAFFTDLTGAERFAADGGRAESLAKGLANAAGAVDVQQINVHTYPGKTGGLCGS
;
A
#
# COMPACT_ATOMS: atom_id res chain seq x y z
N ALA A 1 -22.25 2.61 -6.43
CA ALA A 1 -20.89 2.95 -6.86
C ALA A 1 -20.94 3.89 -8.07
N LEU A 2 -19.99 4.81 -8.12
CA LEU A 2 -19.67 5.63 -9.30
C LEU A 2 -18.24 5.34 -9.73
N LEU A 3 -18.07 4.96 -10.98
CA LEU A 3 -16.77 4.67 -11.59
C LEU A 3 -16.51 5.69 -12.71
N VAL A 4 -15.38 6.40 -12.63
CA VAL A 4 -15.00 7.44 -13.60
C VAL A 4 -13.66 7.06 -14.23
N ALA A 5 -13.59 7.05 -15.56
CA ALA A 5 -12.37 6.78 -16.30
C ALA A 5 -12.10 7.88 -17.35
N VAL A 6 -10.88 8.42 -17.34
CA VAL A 6 -10.43 9.42 -18.30
C VAL A 6 -9.11 8.96 -18.93
N GLY A 7 -9.19 8.34 -20.10
CA GLY A 7 -8.05 7.94 -20.91
C GLY A 7 -7.77 8.89 -22.08
N GLU A 8 -8.78 9.66 -22.51
CA GLU A 8 -8.72 10.56 -23.65
C GLU A 8 -9.08 12.00 -23.26
N PHE A 9 -8.71 12.95 -24.08
CA PHE A 9 -8.97 14.38 -23.86
C PHE A 9 -9.57 15.02 -25.10
N ARG A 10 -10.49 15.97 -24.86
CA ARG A 10 -11.07 16.81 -25.92
C ARG A 10 -10.02 17.70 -26.58
N ASP A 11 -9.08 18.23 -25.78
CA ASP A 11 -8.05 19.14 -26.27
C ASP A 11 -7.00 18.39 -27.12
N PRO A 12 -6.78 18.80 -28.39
CA PRO A 12 -5.77 18.18 -29.25
C PRO A 12 -4.34 18.25 -28.70
N GLN A 13 -4.00 19.25 -27.88
CA GLN A 13 -2.68 19.39 -27.27
C GLN A 13 -2.39 18.29 -26.26
N LEU A 14 -3.43 17.67 -25.69
CA LEU A 14 -3.31 16.61 -24.70
C LEU A 14 -3.37 15.20 -25.31
N GLN A 15 -3.40 15.06 -26.62
CA GLN A 15 -3.47 13.73 -27.28
C GLN A 15 -2.24 12.87 -27.01
N SER A 16 -1.06 13.47 -26.79
CA SER A 16 0.15 12.75 -26.39
C SER A 16 0.07 12.18 -24.97
N GLU A 17 -0.83 12.69 -24.14
CA GLU A 17 -1.00 12.31 -22.72
C GLU A 17 -2.10 11.25 -22.50
N ARG A 18 -2.61 10.66 -23.58
CA ARG A 18 -3.61 9.59 -23.49
C ARG A 18 -3.10 8.42 -22.64
N LEU A 19 -3.98 7.90 -21.79
CA LEU A 19 -3.77 6.69 -21.01
C LEU A 19 -4.56 5.52 -21.62
N LEU A 20 -3.98 4.34 -21.64
CA LEU A 20 -4.64 3.15 -22.17
C LEU A 20 -5.29 2.28 -21.08
N GLY A 21 -4.86 2.44 -19.81
CA GLY A 21 -5.39 1.70 -18.67
C GLY A 21 -6.83 2.04 -18.29
N PRO A 22 -7.27 3.32 -18.23
CA PRO A 22 -8.54 3.70 -17.62
C PRO A 22 -9.77 2.98 -18.16
N ALA A 23 -9.83 2.72 -19.48
CA ALA A 23 -10.94 2.00 -20.07
C ALA A 23 -11.06 0.54 -19.56
N ALA A 24 -9.94 -0.15 -19.40
CA ALA A 24 -9.91 -1.50 -18.85
C ALA A 24 -10.13 -1.49 -17.33
N ASP A 25 -9.61 -0.49 -16.64
CA ASP A 25 -9.77 -0.28 -15.20
C ASP A 25 -11.26 -0.27 -14.83
N ILE A 26 -12.04 0.58 -15.48
CA ILE A 26 -13.47 0.75 -15.17
C ILE A 26 -14.28 -0.53 -15.45
N GLU A 27 -13.98 -1.23 -16.54
CA GLU A 27 -14.67 -2.48 -16.90
C GLU A 27 -14.34 -3.61 -15.91
N SER A 28 -13.08 -3.72 -15.47
CA SER A 28 -12.65 -4.72 -14.50
C SER A 28 -13.18 -4.41 -13.11
N MET A 29 -13.22 -3.12 -12.72
CA MET A 29 -13.87 -2.68 -11.49
C MET A 29 -15.38 -3.00 -11.47
N GLN A 30 -16.11 -2.73 -12.55
CA GLN A 30 -17.53 -3.10 -12.64
C GLN A 30 -17.76 -4.59 -12.40
N ARG A 31 -16.93 -5.44 -13.06
CA ARG A 31 -17.03 -6.89 -12.89
C ARG A 31 -16.72 -7.33 -11.45
N ALA A 32 -15.67 -6.78 -10.84
CA ALA A 32 -15.28 -7.11 -9.48
C ALA A 32 -16.37 -6.73 -8.47
N LEU A 33 -16.88 -5.50 -8.54
CA LEU A 33 -17.90 -5.00 -7.61
C LEU A 33 -19.21 -5.77 -7.73
N SER A 34 -19.70 -6.02 -8.96
CA SER A 34 -20.97 -6.70 -9.17
C SER A 34 -20.87 -8.21 -8.99
N GLY A 35 -19.72 -8.82 -9.25
CA GLY A 35 -19.55 -10.27 -9.17
C GLY A 35 -19.25 -10.80 -7.78
N ARG A 36 -18.46 -10.07 -6.99
CA ARG A 36 -17.92 -10.57 -5.71
C ARG A 36 -18.26 -9.72 -4.49
N TRP A 37 -18.50 -8.41 -4.69
CA TRP A 37 -18.65 -7.46 -3.57
C TRP A 37 -20.09 -7.02 -3.34
N GLY A 38 -21.05 -7.68 -3.97
CA GLY A 38 -22.48 -7.53 -3.69
C GLY A 38 -23.13 -6.24 -4.19
N PHE A 39 -22.43 -5.44 -5.01
CA PHE A 39 -23.06 -4.30 -5.68
C PHE A 39 -23.99 -4.81 -6.77
N ALA A 40 -25.28 -4.46 -6.71
CA ALA A 40 -26.16 -4.76 -7.82
C ALA A 40 -25.70 -4.05 -9.10
N PRO A 41 -25.72 -4.68 -10.27
CA PRO A 41 -25.27 -4.04 -11.52
C PRO A 41 -25.94 -2.69 -11.80
N ALA A 42 -27.20 -2.52 -11.40
CA ALA A 42 -27.94 -1.27 -11.52
C ALA A 42 -27.42 -0.15 -10.60
N ASP A 43 -26.72 -0.52 -9.53
CA ASP A 43 -26.15 0.43 -8.56
C ASP A 43 -24.71 0.82 -8.90
N VAL A 44 -24.14 0.25 -9.98
CA VAL A 44 -22.79 0.58 -10.44
C VAL A 44 -22.88 1.46 -11.70
N ARG A 45 -22.76 2.76 -11.50
CA ARG A 45 -22.71 3.75 -12.59
C ARG A 45 -21.30 3.92 -13.08
N ALA A 46 -21.09 3.87 -14.39
CA ALA A 46 -19.79 4.10 -15.03
C ALA A 46 -19.91 5.24 -16.06
N ILE A 47 -18.99 6.19 -16.00
CA ILE A 47 -18.82 7.25 -17.00
C ILE A 47 -17.37 7.27 -17.46
N ARG A 48 -17.15 7.50 -18.75
CA ARG A 48 -15.79 7.46 -19.32
C ARG A 48 -15.59 8.45 -20.45
N ASP A 49 -14.37 8.91 -20.58
CA ASP A 49 -13.90 9.78 -21.67
C ASP A 49 -14.86 10.92 -21.97
N GLN A 50 -15.52 10.95 -23.11
CA GLN A 50 -16.41 12.04 -23.53
C GLN A 50 -17.54 12.34 -22.55
N ASP A 51 -17.99 11.35 -21.79
CA ASP A 51 -19.00 11.51 -20.75
C ASP A 51 -18.39 11.98 -19.42
N ALA A 52 -17.07 11.78 -19.21
CA ALA A 52 -16.38 12.15 -17.99
C ALA A 52 -15.93 13.64 -18.00
N THR A 53 -16.85 14.53 -18.31
CA THR A 53 -16.66 15.98 -18.20
C THR A 53 -16.74 16.41 -16.73
N ARG A 54 -16.10 17.54 -16.40
CA ARG A 54 -16.14 18.08 -15.03
C ARG A 54 -17.58 18.18 -14.50
N GLU A 55 -18.47 18.80 -15.26
CA GLU A 55 -19.86 18.99 -14.84
C GLU A 55 -20.58 17.66 -14.60
N HIS A 56 -20.40 16.69 -15.51
CA HIS A 56 -21.04 15.38 -15.38
C HIS A 56 -20.47 14.58 -14.21
N ILE A 57 -19.15 14.58 -13.98
CA ILE A 57 -18.54 13.95 -12.82
C ILE A 57 -19.15 14.49 -11.51
N LEU A 58 -19.22 15.82 -11.37
CA LEU A 58 -19.74 16.45 -10.16
C LEU A 58 -21.24 16.20 -9.96
N SER A 59 -22.02 16.20 -11.05
CA SER A 59 -23.45 15.91 -10.99
C SER A 59 -23.74 14.46 -10.59
N GLU A 60 -22.95 13.50 -11.11
CA GLU A 60 -23.07 12.09 -10.74
C GLU A 60 -22.67 11.83 -9.28
N ILE A 61 -21.60 12.50 -8.77
CA ILE A 61 -21.25 12.44 -7.35
C ILE A 61 -22.41 13.04 -6.49
N ALA A 62 -22.97 14.17 -6.89
CA ALA A 62 -24.10 14.76 -6.18
C ALA A 62 -25.34 13.85 -6.19
N ALA A 63 -25.59 13.14 -7.29
CA ALA A 63 -26.70 12.20 -7.41
C ALA A 63 -26.57 10.97 -6.49
N LEU A 64 -25.37 10.63 -6.01
CA LEU A 64 -25.17 9.53 -5.06
C LEU A 64 -25.96 9.75 -3.76
N GLU A 65 -26.13 11.01 -3.33
CA GLU A 65 -26.93 11.34 -2.15
C GLU A 65 -28.40 10.91 -2.28
N GLN A 66 -28.96 11.05 -3.48
CA GLN A 66 -30.33 10.63 -3.77
C GLN A 66 -30.48 9.13 -4.03
N ARG A 67 -29.42 8.49 -4.52
CA ARG A 67 -29.39 7.05 -4.86
C ARG A 67 -28.98 6.16 -3.70
N SER A 68 -28.66 6.73 -2.54
CA SER A 68 -28.25 5.98 -1.35
C SER A 68 -28.99 6.47 -0.10
N ALA A 69 -29.08 5.60 0.91
CA ALA A 69 -29.66 5.85 2.22
C ALA A 69 -28.58 5.98 3.32
N PRO A 70 -28.90 6.54 4.49
CA PRO A 70 -28.01 6.47 5.65
C PRO A 70 -27.66 5.02 5.98
N GLY A 71 -26.37 4.75 6.25
CA GLY A 71 -25.83 3.41 6.48
C GLY A 71 -25.35 2.69 5.22
N ASP A 72 -25.69 3.19 4.02
CA ASP A 72 -25.19 2.59 2.78
C ASP A 72 -23.70 2.86 2.57
N LEU A 73 -23.04 1.91 1.88
CA LEU A 73 -21.69 2.06 1.36
C LEU A 73 -21.74 2.73 -0.03
N VAL A 74 -21.07 3.85 -0.15
CA VAL A 74 -20.88 4.60 -1.41
C VAL A 74 -19.42 4.47 -1.84
N LEU A 75 -19.17 3.91 -3.02
CA LEU A 75 -17.84 3.84 -3.62
C LEU A 75 -17.73 4.81 -4.79
N ILE A 76 -16.71 5.66 -4.78
CA ILE A 76 -16.35 6.57 -5.87
C ILE A 76 -14.95 6.17 -6.33
N TYR A 77 -14.84 5.75 -7.57
CA TYR A 77 -13.56 5.35 -8.17
C TYR A 77 -13.23 6.28 -9.33
N PHE A 78 -11.99 6.76 -9.37
CA PHE A 78 -11.44 7.56 -10.46
C PHE A 78 -10.17 6.92 -11.02
N SER A 79 -10.08 6.80 -12.33
CA SER A 79 -8.89 6.38 -13.06
C SER A 79 -8.56 7.36 -14.18
N GLY A 80 -7.40 8.01 -14.10
CA GLY A 80 -6.99 9.04 -15.04
C GLY A 80 -5.79 9.84 -14.56
N HIS A 81 -5.49 10.93 -15.24
CA HIS A 81 -4.47 11.86 -14.77
C HIS A 81 -4.95 12.69 -13.57
N GLY A 82 -4.01 12.98 -12.69
CA GLY A 82 -4.19 13.97 -11.62
C GLY A 82 -3.14 15.08 -11.69
N THR A 83 -3.33 16.11 -10.90
CA THR A 83 -2.38 17.20 -10.66
C THR A 83 -2.52 17.73 -9.23
N SER A 84 -1.53 18.48 -8.75
CA SER A 84 -1.48 18.98 -7.37
C SER A 84 -0.90 20.37 -7.26
N ALA A 85 -1.36 21.11 -6.26
CA ALA A 85 -0.77 22.38 -5.83
C ALA A 85 0.63 22.23 -5.18
N ASN A 86 0.99 21.01 -4.74
CA ASN A 86 2.24 20.77 -4.02
C ASN A 86 3.48 20.68 -4.93
N ALA A 87 3.31 20.67 -6.23
CA ALA A 87 4.40 20.53 -7.21
C ALA A 87 5.23 21.81 -7.42
N GLY A 88 5.45 22.59 -6.39
CA GLY A 88 6.06 23.88 -6.50
C GLY A 88 5.08 24.91 -7.10
N ASP A 89 5.60 25.98 -7.63
CA ASP A 89 4.76 26.98 -8.30
C ASP A 89 4.27 26.47 -9.65
N ASN A 90 3.28 25.58 -9.60
CA ASN A 90 2.72 24.90 -10.76
C ASN A 90 1.81 25.79 -11.62
N GLY A 91 1.72 27.06 -11.28
CA GLY A 91 0.93 28.00 -12.03
C GLY A 91 -0.58 27.85 -11.88
N PHE A 92 -1.10 26.89 -11.14
CA PHE A 92 -2.49 26.75 -10.81
C PHE A 92 -2.81 27.35 -9.45
N ASP A 93 -3.92 28.08 -9.35
CA ASP A 93 -4.44 28.59 -8.08
C ASP A 93 -5.22 27.48 -7.35
N LEU A 94 -4.60 26.32 -7.15
CA LEU A 94 -5.17 25.26 -6.38
C LEU A 94 -5.07 25.59 -4.89
N PRO A 95 -6.12 25.37 -4.09
CA PRO A 95 -6.05 25.50 -2.65
C PRO A 95 -4.94 24.61 -2.10
N TYR A 96 -4.18 25.12 -1.13
CA TYR A 96 -3.11 24.38 -0.48
C TYR A 96 -3.56 23.00 0.02
N ALA A 97 -2.71 22.00 -0.07
CA ALA A 97 -2.97 20.62 0.32
C ALA A 97 -4.22 20.03 -0.34
N THR A 98 -4.35 20.19 -1.64
CA THR A 98 -5.41 19.56 -2.44
C THR A 98 -4.82 19.00 -3.73
N GLY A 99 -5.40 17.89 -4.20
CA GLY A 99 -5.21 17.37 -5.56
C GLY A 99 -6.37 17.73 -6.45
N ALA A 100 -6.22 17.50 -7.74
CA ALA A 100 -7.29 17.65 -8.72
C ALA A 100 -7.30 16.49 -9.70
N TRP A 101 -8.49 16.00 -10.08
CA TRP A 101 -8.66 15.08 -11.20
C TRP A 101 -8.74 15.86 -12.51
N VAL A 102 -8.17 15.30 -13.56
CA VAL A 102 -8.17 15.84 -14.90
C VAL A 102 -9.33 15.23 -15.68
N PRO A 103 -10.41 15.99 -15.96
CA PRO A 103 -11.57 15.49 -16.71
C PRO A 103 -11.30 15.51 -18.23
N TYR A 104 -12.17 14.85 -19.00
CA TYR A 104 -12.10 14.81 -20.46
C TYR A 104 -12.09 16.21 -21.11
N ASP A 105 -12.85 17.12 -20.57
CA ASP A 105 -13.07 18.47 -21.09
C ASP A 105 -12.10 19.51 -20.52
N LEU A 106 -10.96 19.09 -19.93
CA LEU A 106 -9.91 20.02 -19.50
C LEU A 106 -9.62 21.03 -20.61
N ASP A 107 -9.79 22.31 -20.29
CA ASP A 107 -9.43 23.41 -21.18
C ASP A 107 -8.01 23.87 -20.88
N TYR A 108 -7.10 23.56 -21.80
CA TYR A 108 -5.68 23.82 -21.66
C TYR A 108 -5.25 25.16 -22.30
N SER A 109 -6.20 26.00 -22.73
CA SER A 109 -5.93 27.28 -23.42
C SER A 109 -5.29 28.34 -22.51
N SER A 110 -5.53 28.28 -21.21
CA SER A 110 -4.95 29.17 -20.21
C SER A 110 -5.02 28.56 -18.81
N ARG A 111 -4.20 29.10 -17.87
CA ARG A 111 -4.24 28.73 -16.45
C ARG A 111 -5.63 28.87 -15.85
N ALA A 112 -6.31 29.97 -16.12
CA ALA A 112 -7.66 30.22 -15.60
C ALA A 112 -8.68 29.22 -16.15
N ALA A 113 -8.61 28.91 -17.45
CA ALA A 113 -9.47 27.93 -18.09
C ALA A 113 -9.22 26.53 -17.52
N ALA A 114 -7.95 26.11 -17.35
CA ALA A 114 -7.60 24.84 -16.75
C ALA A 114 -8.10 24.74 -15.30
N ASN A 115 -7.88 25.75 -14.47
CA ASN A 115 -8.42 25.78 -13.11
C ASN A 115 -9.96 25.70 -13.06
N HIS A 116 -10.63 26.29 -14.04
CA HIS A 116 -12.09 26.26 -14.12
C HIS A 116 -12.62 24.86 -14.48
N THR A 117 -11.88 24.13 -15.30
CA THR A 117 -12.30 22.80 -15.79
C THR A 117 -11.78 21.64 -14.96
N LEU A 118 -10.74 21.79 -14.13
CA LEU A 118 -10.29 20.75 -13.20
C LEU A 118 -11.34 20.41 -12.13
N VAL A 119 -11.38 19.15 -11.71
CA VAL A 119 -12.15 18.70 -10.52
C VAL A 119 -11.21 18.78 -9.31
N ILE A 120 -11.32 19.86 -8.55
CA ILE A 120 -10.38 20.20 -7.46
C ILE A 120 -10.91 19.68 -6.13
N GLY A 121 -10.05 18.94 -5.39
CA GLY A 121 -10.45 18.28 -4.15
C GLY A 121 -11.15 19.19 -3.16
N ARG A 122 -10.54 20.33 -2.77
CA ARG A 122 -11.12 21.25 -1.78
C ARG A 122 -12.29 22.07 -2.29
N ARG A 123 -12.28 22.46 -3.55
CA ARG A 123 -13.34 23.29 -4.13
C ARG A 123 -14.58 22.48 -4.47
N ASP A 124 -14.38 21.31 -5.09
CA ASP A 124 -15.44 20.57 -5.75
C ASP A 124 -15.82 19.29 -4.98
N LEU A 125 -14.84 18.47 -4.56
CA LEU A 125 -15.13 17.19 -3.92
C LEU A 125 -15.48 17.34 -2.43
N LEU A 126 -14.77 18.18 -1.68
CA LEU A 126 -14.99 18.35 -0.25
C LEU A 126 -16.45 18.67 0.11
N PRO A 127 -17.16 19.59 -0.56
CA PRO A 127 -18.56 19.86 -0.24
C PRO A 127 -19.47 18.67 -0.53
N LEU A 128 -19.22 17.92 -1.60
CA LEU A 128 -20.01 16.76 -2.01
C LEU A 128 -19.83 15.59 -1.04
N LEU A 129 -18.58 15.26 -0.72
CA LEU A 129 -18.24 14.20 0.24
C LEU A 129 -18.76 14.53 1.65
N THR A 130 -18.68 15.80 2.06
CA THR A 130 -19.21 16.26 3.36
C THR A 130 -20.73 16.07 3.46
N ARG A 131 -21.49 16.23 2.36
CA ARG A 131 -22.93 15.96 2.37
C ARG A 131 -23.23 14.48 2.53
N LEU A 132 -22.51 13.60 1.82
CA LEU A 132 -22.66 12.16 1.94
C LEU A 132 -22.32 11.70 3.37
N ASP A 133 -21.20 12.17 3.93
CA ASP A 133 -20.74 11.88 5.29
C ASP A 133 -21.76 12.30 6.34
N LYS A 134 -22.20 13.57 6.32
CA LYS A 134 -23.23 14.10 7.23
C LYS A 134 -24.57 13.43 7.06
N GLY A 135 -24.86 12.90 5.87
CA GLY A 135 -26.03 12.10 5.58
C GLY A 135 -25.93 10.65 6.06
N GLY A 136 -24.87 10.30 6.80
CA GLY A 136 -24.68 8.99 7.43
C GLY A 136 -24.30 7.85 6.46
N ARG A 137 -23.70 8.17 5.30
CA ARG A 137 -23.18 7.16 4.36
C ARG A 137 -21.72 6.85 4.67
N TRP A 138 -21.34 5.60 4.51
CA TRP A 138 -19.94 5.20 4.45
C TRP A 138 -19.42 5.45 3.04
N VAL A 139 -18.40 6.30 2.90
CA VAL A 139 -17.89 6.68 1.59
C VAL A 139 -16.46 6.20 1.41
N VAL A 140 -16.22 5.49 0.33
CA VAL A 140 -14.87 5.06 -0.07
C VAL A 140 -14.51 5.73 -1.38
N VAL A 141 -13.50 6.58 -1.37
CA VAL A 141 -12.95 7.20 -2.57
C VAL A 141 -11.67 6.50 -2.94
N VAL A 142 -11.61 5.95 -4.13
CA VAL A 142 -10.44 5.26 -4.68
C VAL A 142 -9.95 6.04 -5.89
N SER A 143 -8.72 6.54 -5.85
CA SER A 143 -8.19 7.40 -6.90
C SER A 143 -6.90 6.83 -7.48
N ASP A 144 -6.99 6.26 -8.68
CA ASP A 144 -5.83 5.87 -9.48
C ASP A 144 -5.36 7.04 -10.33
N SER A 145 -4.84 8.05 -9.64
CA SER A 145 -4.28 9.28 -10.20
C SER A 145 -3.18 9.82 -9.31
N CYS A 146 -2.29 10.64 -9.87
CA CYS A 146 -1.17 11.23 -9.13
C CYS A 146 -1.43 12.69 -8.82
N TYR A 147 -1.06 13.08 -7.60
CA TYR A 147 -1.21 14.46 -7.13
C TYR A 147 0.12 15.21 -7.00
N SER A 148 1.27 14.59 -7.33
CA SER A 148 2.57 15.23 -7.19
C SER A 148 3.33 15.37 -8.51
N GLY A 149 4.02 16.48 -8.66
CA GLY A 149 4.91 16.77 -9.78
C GLY A 149 6.41 16.53 -9.49
N GLN A 150 6.75 15.98 -8.34
CA GLN A 150 8.12 15.58 -8.07
C GLN A 150 8.40 14.23 -8.72
N VAL A 151 8.88 14.29 -9.96
CA VAL A 151 9.44 13.12 -10.65
C VAL A 151 10.74 12.74 -9.94
N VAL A 152 10.65 11.91 -8.92
CA VAL A 152 11.78 11.08 -8.52
C VAL A 152 11.92 10.08 -9.66
N ARG A 153 12.90 10.31 -10.53
CA ARG A 153 13.30 9.34 -11.53
C ARG A 153 13.74 8.09 -10.78
N ALA A 154 12.84 7.13 -10.63
CA ALA A 154 13.22 5.80 -10.25
C ALA A 154 14.20 5.30 -11.30
N PHE A 155 15.43 5.10 -10.91
CA PHE A 155 16.45 4.53 -11.76
C PHE A 155 15.95 3.18 -12.29
N GLY A 156 15.63 3.11 -13.58
CA GLY A 156 15.49 1.85 -14.28
C GLY A 156 14.17 1.53 -15.00
N GLN A 157 13.11 2.36 -14.96
CA GLN A 157 11.88 2.02 -15.67
C GLN A 157 11.38 3.11 -16.61
N THR A 158 11.68 2.94 -17.88
CA THR A 158 11.14 3.70 -19.03
C THR A 158 9.85 3.05 -19.59
N ILE A 159 9.18 2.16 -18.85
CA ILE A 159 8.22 1.22 -19.42
C ILE A 159 6.76 1.59 -19.13
N SER A 160 6.51 2.37 -18.08
CA SER A 160 5.17 2.82 -17.69
C SER A 160 5.00 4.33 -17.92
N ARG A 161 3.77 4.75 -18.27
CA ARG A 161 3.42 6.17 -18.30
C ARG A 161 3.06 6.65 -16.91
N SER A 162 3.41 7.89 -16.59
CA SER A 162 2.97 8.56 -15.36
C SER A 162 1.50 8.96 -15.49
N ARG A 163 0.73 8.78 -14.42
CA ARG A 163 -0.64 9.31 -14.27
C ARG A 163 -0.67 10.75 -13.72
N TYR A 164 0.44 11.41 -13.74
CA TYR A 164 0.57 12.84 -13.46
C TYR A 164 0.71 13.62 -14.77
N LEU A 165 -0.01 14.73 -14.89
CA LEU A 165 0.03 15.60 -16.07
C LEU A 165 1.01 16.77 -15.87
N PRO A 166 2.33 16.57 -16.13
CA PRO A 166 3.34 17.59 -15.88
C PRO A 166 3.30 18.76 -16.87
N LEU A 167 2.70 18.55 -18.03
CA LEU A 167 2.63 19.55 -19.11
C LEU A 167 1.82 20.78 -18.71
N ILE A 168 0.87 20.63 -17.81
CA ILE A 168 0.06 21.74 -17.31
C ILE A 168 0.94 22.80 -16.64
N THR A 169 2.07 22.41 -16.05
CA THR A 169 3.01 23.36 -15.43
C THR A 169 4.06 23.91 -16.40
N ARG A 170 4.41 23.14 -17.44
CA ARG A 170 5.54 23.43 -18.30
C ARG A 170 5.21 24.40 -19.43
N ASP A 171 4.03 24.27 -20.02
CA ASP A 171 3.66 25.02 -21.23
C ASP A 171 2.89 26.32 -20.92
N LEU A 172 2.40 26.50 -19.70
CA LEU A 172 1.72 27.74 -19.28
C LEU A 172 2.66 28.85 -18.81
N GLY A 173 3.95 28.77 -19.14
CA GLY A 173 4.93 29.86 -18.96
C GLY A 173 5.38 30.11 -17.52
N VAL A 174 5.24 29.10 -16.65
CA VAL A 174 5.76 29.16 -15.28
C VAL A 174 7.23 28.77 -15.31
N ALA A 175 8.11 29.74 -15.12
CA ALA A 175 9.51 29.47 -14.87
C ALA A 175 9.62 28.61 -13.60
N HIS A 176 10.26 27.45 -13.71
CA HIS A 176 10.72 26.69 -12.56
C HIS A 176 11.84 27.46 -11.85
N GLU A 177 11.51 28.48 -11.11
CA GLU A 177 12.33 28.84 -9.97
C GLU A 177 12.09 27.78 -8.91
N ALA A 178 13.09 26.95 -8.70
CA ALA A 178 13.18 26.10 -7.52
C ALA A 178 13.26 27.04 -6.30
N ALA A 179 12.14 27.59 -5.92
CA ALA A 179 11.97 28.29 -4.67
C ALA A 179 12.02 27.22 -3.58
N ALA A 180 13.23 26.93 -3.12
CA ALA A 180 13.43 26.50 -1.75
C ALA A 180 12.87 27.62 -0.85
N VAL A 181 11.55 27.72 -0.76
CA VAL A 181 10.90 28.53 0.27
C VAL A 181 11.12 27.76 1.56
N ALA A 182 12.21 28.15 2.25
CA ALA A 182 12.46 27.83 3.64
C ALA A 182 11.44 28.58 4.53
N GLY A 183 10.16 28.29 4.33
CA GLY A 183 9.07 28.68 5.18
C GLY A 183 8.40 27.39 5.65
N ALA A 184 8.24 27.20 6.96
CA ALA A 184 7.49 26.09 7.51
C ALA A 184 6.13 26.04 6.82
N ARG A 185 5.84 24.96 6.08
CA ARG A 185 4.50 24.73 5.50
C ARG A 185 3.49 24.77 6.65
N PRO A 186 2.37 25.48 6.53
CA PRO A 186 1.32 25.38 7.53
C PRO A 186 0.93 23.90 7.67
N PRO A 187 0.64 23.42 8.90
CA PRO A 187 0.19 22.06 9.10
C PRO A 187 -1.04 21.79 8.21
N PRO A 188 -1.18 20.59 7.66
CA PRO A 188 -2.37 20.22 6.92
C PRO A 188 -3.60 20.44 7.82
N PRO A 189 -4.74 20.89 7.27
CA PRO A 189 -5.94 21.00 8.05
C PRO A 189 -6.36 19.60 8.53
N PRO A 190 -7.04 19.51 9.69
CA PRO A 190 -7.52 18.24 10.21
C PRO A 190 -8.43 17.54 9.19
N TYR A 191 -8.43 16.21 9.22
CA TYR A 191 -9.27 15.41 8.35
C TYR A 191 -10.76 15.77 8.56
N PRO A 192 -11.49 16.14 7.50
CA PRO A 192 -12.78 16.80 7.67
C PRO A 192 -13.98 15.86 7.81
N TYR A 193 -13.78 14.53 7.68
CA TYR A 193 -14.87 13.55 7.59
C TYR A 193 -14.84 12.56 8.75
N GLN A 194 -16.02 11.93 9.01
CA GLN A 194 -16.19 10.88 10.01
C GLN A 194 -16.31 9.49 9.39
N HIS A 195 -16.91 9.37 8.20
CA HIS A 195 -17.21 8.09 7.55
C HIS A 195 -16.69 8.04 6.11
N VAL A 196 -15.66 8.81 5.78
CA VAL A 196 -15.03 8.80 4.46
C VAL A 196 -13.64 8.20 4.56
N VAL A 197 -13.31 7.29 3.66
CA VAL A 197 -11.99 6.72 3.48
C VAL A 197 -11.50 7.10 2.08
N LEU A 198 -10.27 7.57 1.97
CA LEU A 198 -9.63 7.84 0.69
C LEU A 198 -8.44 6.90 0.50
N LEU A 199 -8.42 6.20 -0.62
CA LEU A 199 -7.30 5.40 -1.10
C LEU A 199 -6.77 6.04 -2.38
N SER A 200 -5.50 6.45 -2.37
CA SER A 200 -4.83 7.03 -3.53
C SER A 200 -3.68 6.14 -4.02
N ALA A 201 -3.38 6.23 -5.31
CA ALA A 201 -2.38 5.39 -5.97
C ALA A 201 -0.95 5.61 -5.51
N ALA A 202 -0.63 6.78 -4.96
CA ALA A 202 0.72 7.17 -4.59
C ALA A 202 0.69 8.27 -3.53
N SER A 203 1.81 8.45 -2.84
CA SER A 203 2.03 9.59 -1.94
C SER A 203 2.21 10.90 -2.72
N ASP A 204 2.19 12.03 -2.02
CA ASP A 204 2.37 13.37 -2.61
C ASP A 204 3.75 13.59 -3.28
N SER A 205 4.72 12.73 -3.03
CA SER A 205 6.07 12.80 -3.61
C SER A 205 6.31 11.80 -4.74
N GLU A 206 5.31 10.99 -5.10
CA GLU A 206 5.43 9.86 -6.02
C GLU A 206 4.48 9.99 -7.21
N THR A 207 4.71 9.18 -8.23
CA THR A 207 3.84 9.11 -9.41
C THR A 207 3.29 7.71 -9.59
N GLY A 208 1.99 7.57 -9.80
CA GLY A 208 1.36 6.32 -10.20
C GLY A 208 1.71 5.95 -11.65
N ALA A 209 1.76 4.67 -11.91
CA ALA A 209 2.16 4.10 -13.19
C ALA A 209 0.96 3.54 -13.96
N ASP A 210 0.96 3.75 -15.28
CA ASP A 210 0.04 3.13 -16.23
C ASP A 210 0.76 2.03 -17.01
N ILE A 211 0.33 0.77 -16.86
CA ILE A 211 0.88 -0.39 -17.58
C ILE A 211 0.23 -0.39 -18.98
N SER A 212 0.77 0.40 -19.88
CA SER A 212 0.14 0.74 -21.16
C SER A 212 0.94 0.32 -22.39
N THR A 213 1.97 -0.51 -22.23
CA THR A 213 2.74 -1.04 -23.36
C THR A 213 2.80 -2.57 -23.29
N PRO A 214 2.89 -3.28 -24.44
CA PRO A 214 3.07 -4.74 -24.46
C PRO A 214 4.30 -5.19 -23.66
N GLN A 215 5.38 -4.40 -23.68
CA GLN A 215 6.59 -4.71 -22.92
C GLN A 215 6.37 -4.54 -21.42
N ALA A 216 5.67 -3.48 -20.98
CA ALA A 216 5.31 -3.30 -19.58
C ALA A 216 4.41 -4.44 -19.10
N LEU A 217 3.41 -4.83 -19.89
CA LEU A 217 2.51 -5.93 -19.59
C LEU A 217 3.25 -7.28 -19.50
N GLN A 218 4.27 -7.49 -20.34
CA GLN A 218 5.10 -8.71 -20.25
C GLN A 218 5.96 -8.73 -18.98
N GLN A 219 6.47 -7.59 -18.55
CA GLN A 219 7.31 -7.49 -17.34
C GLN A 219 6.49 -7.46 -16.04
N ALA A 220 5.31 -6.86 -16.09
CA ALA A 220 4.36 -6.78 -14.99
C ALA A 220 2.97 -7.23 -15.46
N PRO A 221 2.72 -8.55 -15.60
CA PRO A 221 1.44 -9.06 -16.06
C PRO A 221 0.31 -8.64 -15.10
N THR A 222 -0.74 -8.05 -15.65
CA THR A 222 -1.94 -7.67 -14.91
C THR A 222 -2.85 -8.87 -14.67
N LEU A 223 -3.82 -8.72 -13.78
CA LEU A 223 -4.73 -9.79 -13.35
C LEU A 223 -5.47 -10.44 -14.53
N ASP A 224 -5.89 -9.65 -15.51
CA ASP A 224 -6.67 -10.14 -16.67
C ASP A 224 -5.92 -9.99 -18.01
N GLY A 225 -4.64 -9.64 -17.99
CA GLY A 225 -3.79 -9.50 -19.18
C GLY A 225 -4.08 -8.24 -20.01
N ARG A 226 -4.85 -7.28 -19.47
CA ARG A 226 -5.17 -6.01 -20.13
C ARG A 226 -4.30 -4.88 -19.60
N PHE A 227 -4.27 -3.75 -20.28
CA PHE A 227 -3.63 -2.55 -19.78
C PHE A 227 -4.39 -1.98 -18.59
N HIS A 228 -3.70 -1.67 -17.50
CA HIS A 228 -4.26 -1.14 -16.27
C HIS A 228 -3.32 -0.10 -15.65
N GLY A 229 -3.85 0.74 -14.77
CA GLY A 229 -3.01 1.38 -13.78
C GLY A 229 -2.42 0.34 -12.83
N ALA A 230 -1.17 0.53 -12.45
CA ALA A 230 -0.51 -0.42 -11.55
C ALA A 230 -1.22 -0.52 -10.19
N PHE A 231 -1.72 0.61 -9.67
CA PHE A 231 -2.56 0.64 -8.48
C PHE A 231 -3.88 -0.09 -8.69
N THR A 232 -4.55 0.12 -9.83
CA THR A 232 -5.81 -0.57 -10.13
C THR A 232 -5.60 -2.08 -10.26
N ASP A 233 -4.50 -2.54 -10.89
CA ASP A 233 -4.18 -3.99 -10.91
C ASP A 233 -4.01 -4.54 -9.49
N ALA A 234 -3.28 -3.84 -8.62
CA ALA A 234 -3.13 -4.23 -7.22
C ALA A 234 -4.48 -4.25 -6.49
N PHE A 235 -5.32 -3.23 -6.70
CA PHE A 235 -6.64 -3.13 -6.11
C PHE A 235 -7.59 -4.24 -6.59
N LEU A 236 -7.59 -4.57 -7.88
CA LEU A 236 -8.35 -5.69 -8.44
C LEU A 236 -7.91 -7.03 -7.84
N ARG A 237 -6.62 -7.24 -7.64
CA ARG A 237 -6.09 -8.45 -6.97
C ARG A 237 -6.49 -8.51 -5.50
N LEU A 238 -6.56 -7.37 -4.82
CA LEU A 238 -7.09 -7.28 -3.45
C LEU A 238 -8.57 -7.67 -3.44
N LEU A 239 -9.37 -7.11 -4.34
CA LEU A 239 -10.78 -7.46 -4.50
C LEU A 239 -11.00 -8.93 -4.88
N ASP A 240 -10.07 -9.53 -5.61
CA ASP A 240 -10.11 -10.93 -6.02
C ASP A 240 -9.65 -11.90 -4.90
N GLY A 241 -9.13 -11.38 -3.80
CA GLY A 241 -8.63 -12.15 -2.66
C GLY A 241 -7.24 -12.77 -2.89
N GLN A 242 -6.53 -12.33 -3.94
CA GLN A 242 -5.16 -12.82 -4.23
C GLN A 242 -4.11 -12.22 -3.29
N LEU A 243 -4.30 -10.98 -2.84
CA LEU A 243 -3.36 -10.33 -1.93
C LEU A 243 -3.66 -10.66 -0.47
N LEU A 244 -4.93 -10.61 -0.07
CA LEU A 244 -5.38 -10.96 1.27
C LEU A 244 -6.64 -11.84 1.18
N PRO A 245 -6.61 -13.05 1.74
CA PRO A 245 -7.81 -13.88 1.88
C PRO A 245 -8.62 -13.46 3.12
N GLY A 246 -9.93 -13.66 3.07
CA GLY A 246 -10.81 -13.42 4.21
C GLY A 246 -11.17 -11.96 4.44
N THR A 247 -11.46 -11.60 5.69
CA THR A 247 -11.80 -10.23 6.10
C THR A 247 -10.54 -9.48 6.51
N PHE A 248 -10.38 -8.27 6.04
CA PHE A 248 -9.24 -7.40 6.34
C PHE A 248 -9.72 -5.93 6.44
N SER A 249 -8.91 -5.08 7.07
CA SER A 249 -9.19 -3.65 7.20
C SER A 249 -8.68 -2.86 5.99
N TYR A 250 -9.10 -1.59 5.87
CA TYR A 250 -8.55 -0.68 4.84
C TYR A 250 -7.03 -0.54 4.97
N ALA A 251 -6.50 -0.45 6.19
CA ALA A 251 -5.07 -0.35 6.44
C ALA A 251 -4.32 -1.60 5.95
N GLN A 252 -4.82 -2.80 6.29
CA GLN A 252 -4.23 -4.06 5.83
C GLN A 252 -4.30 -4.19 4.30
N GLY A 253 -5.41 -3.78 3.69
CA GLY A 253 -5.56 -3.76 2.23
C GLY A 253 -4.57 -2.83 1.56
N ARG A 254 -4.37 -1.61 2.09
CA ARG A 254 -3.35 -0.66 1.60
C ARG A 254 -1.95 -1.27 1.66
N ASP A 255 -1.57 -1.88 2.79
CA ASP A 255 -0.22 -2.43 2.96
C ASP A 255 0.04 -3.64 2.06
N ALA A 256 -0.97 -4.49 1.86
CA ALA A 256 -0.86 -5.59 0.90
C ALA A 256 -0.66 -5.09 -0.55
N MET A 257 -1.34 -4.01 -0.94
CA MET A 257 -1.12 -3.38 -2.24
C MET A 257 0.28 -2.75 -2.34
N ASN A 258 0.76 -2.09 -1.28
CA ASN A 258 2.12 -1.55 -1.22
C ASN A 258 3.14 -2.66 -1.46
N THR A 259 3.09 -3.71 -0.65
CA THR A 259 3.98 -4.87 -0.78
C THR A 259 3.96 -5.47 -2.20
N PHE A 260 2.78 -5.62 -2.78
CA PHE A 260 2.62 -6.15 -4.14
C PHE A 260 3.27 -5.25 -5.21
N LEU A 261 3.06 -3.94 -5.12
CA LEU A 261 3.62 -2.97 -6.08
C LEU A 261 5.14 -2.88 -5.99
N GLU A 262 5.66 -2.85 -4.78
CA GLU A 262 7.11 -2.85 -4.52
C GLU A 262 7.79 -4.11 -5.07
N HIS A 263 7.21 -5.29 -4.85
CA HIS A 263 7.72 -6.54 -5.39
C HIS A 263 7.74 -6.56 -6.92
N ARG A 264 6.93 -5.72 -7.55
CA ARG A 264 6.91 -5.51 -9.01
C ARG A 264 7.77 -4.33 -9.47
N ASN A 265 8.56 -3.75 -8.56
CA ASN A 265 9.43 -2.58 -8.79
C ASN A 265 8.68 -1.33 -9.24
N PHE A 266 7.44 -1.14 -8.81
CA PHE A 266 6.76 0.14 -8.92
C PHE A 266 7.18 1.02 -7.75
N ALA A 267 7.55 2.27 -8.05
CA ALA A 267 7.99 3.24 -7.04
C ALA A 267 6.83 4.04 -6.43
N GLN A 268 5.61 3.54 -6.55
CA GLN A 268 4.40 4.15 -6.00
C GLN A 268 3.94 3.40 -4.76
N HIS A 269 3.53 4.16 -3.74
CA HIS A 269 3.03 3.61 -2.49
C HIS A 269 1.61 4.12 -2.24
N PRO A 270 0.57 3.29 -2.43
CA PRO A 270 -0.80 3.62 -2.09
C PRO A 270 -0.95 4.21 -0.69
N GLN A 271 -1.73 5.28 -0.60
CA GLN A 271 -1.99 5.98 0.65
C GLN A 271 -3.41 5.75 1.12
N LEU A 272 -3.60 5.73 2.43
CA LEU A 272 -4.89 5.66 3.10
C LEU A 272 -5.09 6.92 3.95
N LEU A 273 -6.20 7.62 3.75
CA LEU A 273 -6.64 8.69 4.64
C LEU A 273 -7.99 8.34 5.28
N PRO A 274 -8.20 8.69 6.55
CA PRO A 274 -7.26 9.39 7.44
C PRO A 274 -6.08 8.51 7.89
N GLY A 275 -4.95 9.15 8.19
CA GLY A 275 -3.83 8.54 8.91
C GLY A 275 -4.21 8.24 10.38
N ILE A 276 -3.43 7.44 11.13
CA ILE A 276 -3.76 7.05 12.51
C ILE A 276 -3.97 8.28 13.40
N ALA A 277 -3.08 9.25 13.32
CA ALA A 277 -3.15 10.47 14.15
C ALA A 277 -4.38 11.34 13.84
N GLU A 278 -4.97 11.19 12.67
CA GLU A 278 -6.09 11.98 12.16
C GLU A 278 -7.43 11.23 12.22
N ASP A 279 -7.43 9.99 12.74
CA ASP A 279 -8.56 9.06 12.70
C ASP A 279 -9.13 8.75 14.10
N PRO A 280 -9.80 9.71 14.76
CA PRO A 280 -10.33 9.51 16.10
C PRO A 280 -11.44 8.44 16.17
N LEU A 281 -12.05 8.08 15.03
CA LEU A 281 -13.09 7.06 14.93
C LEU A 281 -12.56 5.72 14.41
N ASP A 282 -11.26 5.63 14.18
CA ASP A 282 -10.57 4.42 13.71
C ASP A 282 -11.20 3.82 12.43
N VAL A 283 -11.57 4.70 11.49
CA VAL A 283 -12.22 4.32 10.23
C VAL A 283 -11.31 3.41 9.39
N GLY A 284 -9.99 3.66 9.43
CA GLY A 284 -9.01 2.85 8.71
C GLY A 284 -8.92 1.39 9.16
N SER A 285 -9.36 1.08 10.38
CA SER A 285 -9.43 -0.29 10.92
C SER A 285 -10.78 -0.97 10.64
N ASN A 286 -11.73 -0.29 9.99
CA ASN A 286 -12.99 -0.92 9.60
C ASN A 286 -12.76 -2.03 8.56
N PRO A 287 -13.65 -3.05 8.53
CA PRO A 287 -13.63 -4.05 7.47
C PRO A 287 -13.71 -3.39 6.09
N PHE A 288 -12.87 -3.86 5.18
CA PHE A 288 -12.78 -3.33 3.83
C PHE A 288 -14.13 -3.44 3.12
N LEU A 289 -14.62 -2.34 2.57
CA LEU A 289 -15.93 -2.17 1.93
C LEU A 289 -17.14 -2.60 2.79
N GLY A 290 -16.98 -2.70 4.12
CA GLY A 290 -18.07 -3.03 5.05
C GLY A 290 -18.72 -4.40 4.85
N VAL A 291 -18.19 -5.24 3.97
CA VAL A 291 -18.70 -6.58 3.63
C VAL A 291 -17.66 -7.62 4.04
N GLN A 292 -18.13 -8.78 4.44
CA GLN A 292 -17.25 -9.94 4.48
C GLN A 292 -16.76 -10.14 3.05
N GLY A 293 -15.45 -10.08 2.86
CA GLY A 293 -14.81 -10.30 1.55
C GLY A 293 -15.32 -11.59 0.92
N PRO A 294 -15.03 -11.83 -0.37
CA PRO A 294 -15.50 -13.02 -1.06
C PRO A 294 -15.24 -14.20 -0.14
N SER A 295 -16.30 -14.95 0.18
CA SER A 295 -16.18 -16.14 1.01
C SER A 295 -15.06 -16.97 0.40
N ALA A 296 -13.88 -16.89 0.98
CA ALA A 296 -12.90 -17.93 0.77
C ALA A 296 -13.70 -19.23 0.98
N PRO A 297 -13.57 -20.23 0.09
CA PRO A 297 -14.22 -21.51 0.33
C PRO A 297 -13.94 -21.84 1.78
N ALA A 298 -15.02 -21.99 2.58
CA ALA A 298 -15.09 -21.91 4.05
C ALA A 298 -13.73 -22.14 4.66
N ALA A 299 -13.12 -21.12 5.22
CA ALA A 299 -11.71 -21.16 5.64
C ALA A 299 -11.53 -22.47 6.37
N ALA A 300 -10.78 -23.37 5.77
CA ALA A 300 -10.33 -24.58 6.48
C ALA A 300 -9.80 -24.04 7.80
N ALA A 301 -10.24 -24.63 8.90
CA ALA A 301 -9.85 -24.24 10.26
C ALA A 301 -8.39 -23.80 10.22
N PRO A 302 -8.01 -22.64 10.78
CA PRO A 302 -6.70 -22.06 10.56
C PRO A 302 -5.67 -23.17 10.62
N ALA A 303 -4.99 -23.39 9.51
CA ALA A 303 -4.00 -24.47 9.41
C ALA A 303 -3.07 -24.30 10.61
N PRO A 304 -2.69 -25.37 11.31
CA PRO A 304 -1.81 -25.27 12.45
C PRO A 304 -0.67 -24.32 12.08
N ARG A 305 -0.42 -23.29 12.89
CA ARG A 305 0.61 -22.27 12.62
C ARG A 305 2.03 -22.84 12.46
N ASP A 306 2.18 -24.14 12.54
CA ASP A 306 3.38 -24.93 12.29
C ASP A 306 3.36 -25.63 10.91
N ALA A 307 2.55 -25.11 9.97
CA ALA A 307 2.45 -25.66 8.63
C ALA A 307 3.80 -25.53 7.89
N THR A 308 4.19 -26.61 7.24
CA THR A 308 5.33 -26.63 6.32
C THR A 308 4.99 -25.78 5.09
N VAL A 309 5.90 -24.90 4.67
CA VAL A 309 5.75 -24.11 3.44
C VAL A 309 6.09 -24.98 2.22
N HIS A 310 5.16 -25.05 1.29
CA HIS A 310 5.37 -25.74 0.03
C HIS A 310 6.08 -24.84 -0.97
N LEU A 311 7.28 -25.19 -1.37
CA LEU A 311 8.10 -24.45 -2.33
C LEU A 311 8.13 -25.16 -3.68
N ARG A 312 7.54 -24.53 -4.70
CA ARG A 312 7.66 -24.99 -6.08
C ARG A 312 8.95 -24.50 -6.70
N LEU A 313 9.65 -25.37 -7.42
CA LEU A 313 10.91 -25.05 -8.09
C LEU A 313 10.71 -25.03 -9.61
N ASP A 314 10.79 -23.84 -10.20
CA ASP A 314 10.65 -23.61 -11.65
C ASP A 314 12.04 -23.34 -12.26
N GLU A 315 12.58 -24.25 -13.08
CA GLU A 315 13.86 -24.08 -13.79
C GLU A 315 15.04 -23.74 -12.84
N VAL A 316 15.14 -24.45 -11.71
CA VAL A 316 16.17 -24.22 -10.69
C VAL A 316 17.33 -25.20 -10.90
N SER A 317 18.57 -24.70 -10.83
CA SER A 317 19.79 -25.54 -10.92
C SER A 317 19.83 -26.62 -9.83
N ALA A 318 20.49 -27.75 -10.13
CA ALA A 318 20.64 -28.84 -9.17
C ALA A 318 21.37 -28.38 -7.88
N ALA A 319 22.30 -27.44 -8.01
CA ALA A 319 23.04 -26.87 -6.87
C ALA A 319 22.12 -26.06 -5.94
N LEU A 320 21.25 -25.20 -6.49
CA LEU A 320 20.30 -24.41 -5.69
C LEU A 320 19.20 -25.31 -5.13
N ARG A 321 18.67 -26.26 -5.90
CA ARG A 321 17.71 -27.27 -5.44
C ARG A 321 18.26 -28.03 -4.21
N GLY A 322 19.52 -28.50 -4.29
CA GLY A 322 20.16 -29.20 -3.19
C GLY A 322 20.27 -28.36 -1.91
N LYS A 323 20.39 -27.05 -2.03
CA LYS A 323 20.46 -26.15 -0.86
C LYS A 323 19.06 -25.90 -0.26
N VAL A 324 18.06 -25.57 -1.09
CA VAL A 324 16.73 -25.17 -0.59
C VAL A 324 15.96 -26.33 0.03
N GLN A 325 16.15 -27.57 -0.44
CA GLN A 325 15.47 -28.74 0.11
C GLN A 325 15.90 -29.07 1.57
N HIS A 326 17.00 -28.50 2.05
CA HIS A 326 17.49 -28.67 3.43
C HIS A 326 17.06 -27.52 4.36
N ILE A 327 16.32 -26.53 3.87
CA ILE A 327 15.80 -25.45 4.70
C ILE A 327 14.69 -26.01 5.61
N ALA A 328 14.82 -25.83 6.91
CA ALA A 328 13.83 -26.29 7.88
C ALA A 328 12.46 -25.64 7.62
N GLY A 329 11.40 -26.43 7.67
CA GLY A 329 10.03 -25.97 7.45
C GLY A 329 9.66 -25.72 5.97
N ILE A 330 10.49 -26.14 5.03
CA ILE A 330 10.18 -26.13 3.59
C ILE A 330 10.01 -27.57 3.08
N THR A 331 8.96 -27.81 2.30
CA THR A 331 8.78 -29.02 1.48
C THR A 331 8.76 -28.62 0.01
N VAL A 332 9.66 -29.20 -0.78
CA VAL A 332 9.68 -28.97 -2.23
C VAL A 332 8.55 -29.76 -2.88
N VAL A 333 7.77 -29.08 -3.72
CA VAL A 333 6.61 -29.63 -4.43
C VAL A 333 6.71 -29.35 -5.93
N ASP A 334 6.01 -30.16 -6.73
CA ASP A 334 5.98 -29.99 -8.21
C ASP A 334 4.85 -29.03 -8.65
N ARG A 335 3.80 -28.88 -7.87
CA ARG A 335 2.63 -28.03 -8.15
C ARG A 335 2.09 -27.42 -6.86
N ASP A 336 1.27 -26.38 -6.99
CA ASP A 336 0.50 -25.77 -5.90
C ASP A 336 1.36 -25.36 -4.69
N GLY A 337 2.48 -24.68 -4.95
CA GLY A 337 3.36 -24.17 -3.90
C GLY A 337 2.82 -22.88 -3.26
N ASP A 338 3.05 -22.73 -1.95
CA ASP A 338 2.85 -21.45 -1.24
C ASP A 338 3.81 -20.37 -1.73
N LEU A 339 4.96 -20.81 -2.19
CA LEU A 339 6.00 -20.00 -2.83
C LEU A 339 6.50 -20.71 -4.09
N SER A 340 7.01 -19.95 -5.06
CA SER A 340 7.72 -20.49 -6.23
C SER A 340 9.09 -19.86 -6.35
N LEU A 341 10.11 -20.69 -6.69
CA LEU A 341 11.49 -20.26 -6.88
C LEU A 341 11.89 -20.54 -8.33
N ARG A 342 12.37 -19.52 -9.01
CA ARG A 342 12.90 -19.63 -10.38
C ARG A 342 14.35 -19.15 -10.44
N GLU A 343 15.17 -19.82 -11.26
CA GLU A 343 16.53 -19.40 -11.56
C GLU A 343 16.70 -19.29 -13.08
N GLN A 344 16.94 -18.08 -13.59
CA GLN A 344 17.11 -17.82 -15.00
C GLN A 344 18.26 -16.84 -15.26
N ALA A 345 19.19 -17.19 -16.14
CA ALA A 345 20.35 -16.35 -16.51
C ALA A 345 21.15 -15.80 -15.30
N GLY A 346 21.30 -16.62 -14.24
CA GLY A 346 22.03 -16.23 -13.03
C GLY A 346 21.23 -15.32 -12.08
N GLN A 347 19.98 -15.02 -12.40
CA GLN A 347 19.04 -14.35 -11.50
C GLN A 347 18.17 -15.38 -10.78
N VAL A 348 17.84 -15.11 -9.54
CA VAL A 348 16.93 -15.91 -8.73
C VAL A 348 15.74 -15.05 -8.32
N GLU A 349 14.54 -15.57 -8.53
CA GLU A 349 13.29 -14.96 -8.13
C GLU A 349 12.50 -15.92 -7.24
N LEU A 350 12.11 -15.44 -6.06
CA LEU A 350 11.13 -16.09 -5.19
C LEU A 350 9.82 -15.32 -5.30
N SER A 351 8.74 -16.01 -5.63
CA SER A 351 7.43 -15.39 -5.84
C SER A 351 6.38 -16.01 -4.93
N GLY A 352 5.38 -15.22 -4.56
CA GLY A 352 4.18 -15.67 -3.87
C GLY A 352 3.21 -16.43 -4.78
N PRO A 353 2.07 -16.89 -4.23
CA PRO A 353 1.09 -17.69 -4.96
C PRO A 353 0.42 -16.90 -6.10
N ALA A 354 0.37 -15.59 -6.03
CA ALA A 354 -0.13 -14.71 -7.08
C ALA A 354 0.90 -14.45 -8.21
N GLY A 355 2.09 -15.07 -8.13
CA GLY A 355 3.19 -14.79 -9.05
C GLY A 355 3.87 -13.44 -8.80
N ASP A 356 3.64 -12.86 -7.62
CA ASP A 356 4.25 -11.63 -7.13
C ASP A 356 5.68 -11.91 -6.67
N PRO A 357 6.71 -11.26 -7.24
CA PRO A 357 8.08 -11.50 -6.83
C PRO A 357 8.34 -10.93 -5.43
N ILE A 358 8.62 -11.78 -4.45
CA ILE A 358 8.93 -11.42 -3.06
C ILE A 358 10.42 -11.09 -2.91
N LEU A 359 11.27 -11.80 -3.66
CA LEU A 359 12.71 -11.65 -3.61
C LEU A 359 13.29 -11.78 -5.01
N ARG A 360 14.09 -10.80 -5.42
CA ARG A 360 14.93 -10.88 -6.61
C ARG A 360 16.40 -10.67 -6.24
N THR A 361 17.28 -11.55 -6.72
CA THR A 361 18.70 -11.41 -6.47
C THR A 361 19.51 -12.26 -7.46
N VAL A 362 20.82 -12.16 -7.40
CA VAL A 362 21.71 -13.02 -8.21
C VAL A 362 21.92 -14.38 -7.54
N ALA A 363 22.10 -15.43 -8.32
CA ALA A 363 22.37 -16.79 -7.79
C ALA A 363 23.64 -16.86 -6.94
N ALA A 364 24.58 -15.92 -7.14
CA ALA A 364 25.82 -15.79 -6.38
C ALA A 364 25.64 -14.98 -5.07
N ASP A 365 24.45 -14.51 -4.72
CA ASP A 365 24.19 -13.80 -3.46
C ASP A 365 24.57 -14.71 -2.26
N PRO A 366 25.54 -14.31 -1.43
CA PRO A 366 25.95 -15.13 -0.28
C PRO A 366 24.83 -15.31 0.76
N ASN A 367 23.82 -14.43 0.75
CA ASN A 367 22.68 -14.45 1.66
C ASN A 367 21.46 -15.16 1.09
N LEU A 368 21.49 -15.62 -0.18
CA LEU A 368 20.34 -16.15 -0.89
C LEU A 368 19.55 -17.19 -0.07
N ILE A 369 20.23 -18.20 0.46
CA ILE A 369 19.58 -19.29 1.21
C ILE A 369 18.94 -18.76 2.49
N ARG A 370 19.62 -17.88 3.22
CA ARG A 370 19.07 -17.25 4.42
C ARG A 370 17.84 -16.40 4.11
N ARG A 371 17.88 -15.63 3.03
CA ARG A 371 16.74 -14.80 2.59
C ARG A 371 15.54 -15.67 2.20
N ILE A 372 15.74 -16.78 1.48
CA ILE A 372 14.68 -17.74 1.17
C ILE A 372 14.13 -18.38 2.46
N ALA A 373 14.99 -18.80 3.36
CA ALA A 373 14.59 -19.39 4.64
C ALA A 373 13.76 -18.40 5.48
N ALA A 374 14.16 -17.14 5.50
CA ALA A 374 13.47 -16.08 6.23
C ALA A 374 12.07 -15.80 5.66
N GLN A 375 11.92 -15.71 4.34
CA GLN A 375 10.62 -15.54 3.71
C GLN A 375 9.69 -16.73 3.96
N ALA A 376 10.21 -17.95 3.86
CA ALA A 376 9.45 -19.14 4.19
C ALA A 376 9.05 -19.18 5.68
N TRP A 377 9.96 -18.78 6.57
CA TRP A 377 9.68 -18.71 8.00
C TRP A 377 8.55 -17.69 8.31
N VAL A 378 8.64 -16.49 7.75
CA VAL A 378 7.60 -15.45 7.90
C VAL A 378 6.25 -15.96 7.38
N LYS A 379 6.23 -16.56 6.18
CA LYS A 379 5.00 -17.15 5.61
C LYS A 379 4.37 -18.20 6.52
N ARG A 380 5.20 -19.03 7.15
CA ARG A 380 4.76 -20.11 8.05
C ARG A 380 4.14 -19.59 9.33
N ILE A 381 4.72 -18.54 9.92
CA ILE A 381 4.37 -18.12 11.29
C ILE A 381 3.32 -17.03 11.36
N LEU A 382 3.21 -16.19 10.34
CA LEU A 382 2.24 -15.10 10.38
C LEU A 382 0.84 -15.64 10.08
N PRO A 383 -0.12 -15.46 11.01
CA PRO A 383 -1.51 -15.80 10.75
C PRO A 383 -2.08 -14.91 9.64
N ALA A 384 -3.13 -15.40 8.99
CA ALA A 384 -3.94 -14.52 8.15
C ALA A 384 -4.54 -13.40 9.02
N PRO A 385 -4.59 -12.15 8.53
CA PRO A 385 -5.25 -11.07 9.25
C PRO A 385 -6.71 -11.43 9.52
N ASN A 386 -7.18 -11.23 10.75
CA ASN A 386 -8.57 -11.47 11.10
C ASN A 386 -9.32 -10.20 11.55
N GLY A 387 -8.60 -9.12 11.84
CA GLY A 387 -9.15 -7.83 12.23
C GLY A 387 -9.85 -7.80 13.60
N ASP A 388 -9.71 -8.83 14.42
CA ASP A 388 -10.43 -8.96 15.68
C ASP A 388 -10.03 -7.91 16.71
N LEU A 389 -8.75 -7.54 16.76
CA LEU A 389 -8.21 -6.52 17.65
C LEU A 389 -8.23 -5.12 17.01
N GLY A 390 -8.52 -5.02 15.72
CA GLY A 390 -8.52 -3.78 14.97
C GLY A 390 -7.13 -3.13 14.92
N LEU A 391 -6.11 -3.95 14.69
CA LEU A 391 -4.73 -3.50 14.57
C LEU A 391 -4.55 -2.58 13.36
N ARG A 392 -3.93 -1.43 13.60
CA ARG A 392 -3.45 -0.52 12.58
C ARG A 392 -2.08 0.01 12.98
N ALA A 393 -1.14 0.01 12.05
CA ALA A 393 0.22 0.51 12.28
C ALA A 393 0.74 1.28 11.06
N GLU A 394 1.52 2.31 11.30
CA GLU A 394 2.20 3.09 10.27
C GLU A 394 3.52 3.64 10.83
N THR A 395 4.43 4.07 9.94
CA THR A 395 5.66 4.75 10.39
C THR A 395 5.37 6.23 10.67
N ASN A 396 6.01 6.78 11.69
CA ASN A 396 5.94 8.21 12.01
C ASN A 396 7.37 8.82 11.96
N PRO A 397 7.67 9.80 11.09
CA PRO A 397 6.76 10.47 10.15
C PRO A 397 6.43 9.62 8.91
N GLY A 398 5.15 9.40 8.65
CA GLY A 398 4.64 8.54 7.56
C GLY A 398 4.56 9.16 6.17
N SER A 399 5.06 10.38 5.97
CA SER A 399 4.80 11.17 4.76
C SER A 399 5.62 10.81 3.52
N ARG A 400 6.48 9.77 3.57
CA ARG A 400 7.41 9.41 2.49
C ARG A 400 7.27 7.97 2.00
N GLY A 401 6.11 7.35 2.12
CA GLY A 401 5.94 5.95 1.71
C GLY A 401 6.85 4.99 2.48
N ASN A 402 7.05 5.20 3.79
CA ASN A 402 7.95 4.42 4.64
C ASN A 402 9.42 4.40 4.17
N THR A 403 9.86 5.47 3.50
CA THR A 403 11.21 5.59 2.92
C THR A 403 12.08 6.51 3.76
N PHE A 404 13.23 6.00 4.19
CA PHE A 404 14.16 6.70 5.07
C PHE A 404 15.59 6.64 4.54
N VAL A 405 16.37 7.67 4.82
CA VAL A 405 17.79 7.74 4.46
C VAL A 405 18.64 7.51 5.70
N GLN A 406 19.85 6.99 5.50
CA GLN A 406 20.84 6.81 6.58
C GLN A 406 20.89 7.99 7.53
N CYS A 407 20.88 7.72 8.82
CA CYS A 407 20.84 8.67 9.93
C CYS A 407 19.50 9.40 10.14
N GLU A 408 18.48 9.13 9.37
CA GLU A 408 17.12 9.49 9.76
C GLU A 408 16.63 8.56 10.86
N SER A 409 15.73 9.05 11.69
CA SER A 409 15.08 8.25 12.73
C SER A 409 13.57 8.24 12.54
N PHE A 410 12.95 7.14 12.93
CA PHE A 410 11.51 6.99 12.89
C PHE A 410 10.99 6.11 14.04
N ALA A 411 9.70 6.10 14.22
CA ALA A 411 8.98 5.21 15.12
C ALA A 411 7.78 4.61 14.37
N PHE A 412 7.23 3.52 14.89
CA PHE A 412 5.92 3.04 14.47
C PHE A 412 4.86 3.66 15.36
N GLU A 413 3.78 4.12 14.78
CA GLU A 413 2.56 4.49 15.49
C GLU A 413 1.56 3.34 15.33
N VAL A 414 1.12 2.77 16.45
CA VAL A 414 0.25 1.60 16.47
C VAL A 414 -1.04 1.92 17.21
N HIS A 415 -2.15 1.57 16.60
CA HIS A 415 -3.48 1.72 17.18
C HIS A 415 -4.17 0.36 17.27
N LEU A 416 -4.91 0.15 18.37
CA LEU A 416 -5.76 -1.02 18.59
C LEU A 416 -7.19 -0.59 18.90
N ARG A 417 -8.17 -1.27 18.33
CA ARG A 417 -9.60 -1.07 18.67
C ARG A 417 -9.99 -1.78 19.96
N LYS A 418 -9.34 -2.91 20.26
CA LYS A 418 -9.47 -3.64 21.53
C LYS A 418 -8.13 -3.67 22.25
N PRO A 419 -8.11 -3.72 23.60
CA PRO A 419 -6.84 -3.81 24.32
C PRO A 419 -6.06 -5.06 23.90
N GLY A 420 -4.73 -4.95 23.81
CA GLY A 420 -3.89 -6.06 23.40
C GLY A 420 -2.42 -5.87 23.72
N TYR A 421 -1.62 -6.88 23.48
CA TYR A 421 -0.17 -6.89 23.65
C TYR A 421 0.48 -6.81 22.27
N LEU A 422 1.55 -6.03 22.13
CA LEU A 422 2.19 -5.80 20.84
C LEU A 422 3.55 -6.48 20.74
N MET A 423 3.86 -6.91 19.51
CA MET A 423 5.19 -7.34 19.11
C MET A 423 5.51 -6.77 17.72
N LEU A 424 6.72 -6.26 17.55
CA LEU A 424 7.27 -5.87 16.26
C LEU A 424 8.43 -6.79 15.94
N LEU A 425 8.35 -7.45 14.80
CA LEU A 425 9.36 -8.35 14.27
C LEU A 425 9.83 -7.83 12.93
N ASP A 426 11.11 -7.55 12.82
CA ASP A 426 11.77 -7.07 11.62
C ASP A 426 12.47 -8.23 10.89
N LEU A 427 12.33 -8.26 9.58
CA LEU A 427 13.10 -9.07 8.66
C LEU A 427 13.95 -8.15 7.78
N ASP A 428 15.25 -8.11 8.04
CA ASP A 428 16.18 -7.24 7.35
C ASP A 428 16.48 -7.69 5.90
N PRO A 429 17.07 -6.81 5.06
CA PRO A 429 17.39 -7.13 3.66
C PRO A 429 18.37 -8.29 3.48
N GLN A 430 19.07 -8.71 4.52
CA GLN A 430 20.00 -9.84 4.50
C GLN A 430 19.37 -11.16 4.99
N GLY A 431 18.11 -11.14 5.41
CA GLY A 431 17.36 -12.30 5.88
C GLY A 431 17.58 -12.64 7.35
N HIS A 432 17.95 -11.66 8.19
CA HIS A 432 17.93 -11.85 9.64
C HIS A 432 16.64 -11.30 10.23
N LEU A 433 16.26 -11.88 11.33
CA LEU A 433 15.10 -11.49 12.13
C LEU A 433 15.56 -10.71 13.36
N THR A 434 14.83 -9.69 13.73
CA THR A 434 15.05 -8.91 14.95
C THR A 434 13.71 -8.60 15.63
N VAL A 435 13.59 -8.88 16.93
CA VAL A 435 12.45 -8.42 17.72
C VAL A 435 12.72 -6.97 18.09
N LEU A 436 12.01 -6.03 17.45
CA LEU A 436 12.13 -4.60 17.73
C LEU A 436 11.36 -4.19 18.99
N TYR A 437 10.30 -4.94 19.32
CA TYR A 437 9.45 -4.69 20.48
C TYR A 437 8.68 -5.97 20.89
N PRO A 438 8.50 -6.30 22.20
CA PRO A 438 9.11 -5.63 23.34
C PRO A 438 10.58 -6.06 23.51
N THR A 439 11.43 -5.13 23.91
CA THR A 439 12.83 -5.39 24.24
C THR A 439 13.09 -5.37 25.74
N ARG A 440 12.17 -4.80 26.52
CA ARG A 440 12.27 -4.63 27.98
C ARG A 440 10.99 -5.11 28.67
N ALA A 441 11.12 -5.53 29.92
CA ALA A 441 9.97 -5.99 30.73
C ALA A 441 8.85 -4.92 30.86
N ALA A 442 9.23 -3.65 30.93
CA ALA A 442 8.28 -2.53 31.02
C ALA A 442 7.42 -2.36 29.75
N GLU A 443 7.86 -2.89 28.63
CA GLU A 443 7.15 -2.80 27.33
C GLU A 443 6.13 -3.94 27.14
N ARG A 444 6.15 -4.95 28.02
CA ARG A 444 5.23 -6.11 27.97
C ARG A 444 3.86 -5.80 28.62
N GLN A 445 3.45 -4.54 28.54
CA GLN A 445 2.18 -4.05 29.08
C GLN A 445 1.09 -4.13 28.02
N ILE A 446 -0.14 -4.28 28.48
CA ILE A 446 -1.31 -4.19 27.61
C ILE A 446 -1.41 -2.76 27.04
N VAL A 447 -1.64 -2.65 25.75
CA VAL A 447 -1.89 -1.40 25.05
C VAL A 447 -3.38 -1.08 25.13
N THR A 448 -3.70 0.13 25.55
CA THR A 448 -5.07 0.60 25.71
C THR A 448 -5.73 0.80 24.35
N ALA A 449 -6.96 0.33 24.22
CA ALA A 449 -7.77 0.55 23.02
C ALA A 449 -8.03 2.04 22.76
N GLY A 450 -8.05 2.44 21.51
CA GLY A 450 -8.38 3.79 21.07
C GLY A 450 -7.30 4.84 21.31
N VAL A 451 -6.13 4.46 21.84
CA VAL A 451 -5.02 5.38 22.11
C VAL A 451 -3.81 4.97 21.26
N PRO A 452 -3.35 5.83 20.33
CA PRO A 452 -2.15 5.56 19.55
C PRO A 452 -0.93 5.33 20.44
N LYS A 453 -0.13 4.34 20.09
CA LYS A 453 1.09 3.96 20.80
C LYS A 453 2.30 4.14 19.89
N ALA A 454 3.21 5.05 20.23
CA ALA A 454 4.50 5.15 19.55
C ALA A 454 5.44 4.03 20.01
N ILE A 455 6.13 3.38 19.06
CA ILE A 455 7.08 2.29 19.28
C ILE A 455 8.33 2.51 18.41
N PRO A 456 9.52 2.63 19.00
CA PRO A 456 9.73 2.81 20.45
C PRO A 456 9.06 4.10 20.95
N GLY A 457 9.18 4.46 22.20
CA GLY A 457 8.49 5.62 22.78
C GLY A 457 8.77 6.95 22.07
N PRO A 458 8.12 8.04 22.50
CA PRO A 458 8.22 9.34 21.83
C PRO A 458 9.56 10.06 22.04
N ASP A 459 10.43 9.57 22.93
CA ASP A 459 11.76 10.16 23.12
C ASP A 459 12.58 10.01 21.84
N PRO A 460 13.12 11.09 21.26
CA PRO A 460 13.97 11.01 20.06
C PRO A 460 15.16 10.06 20.20
N LYS A 461 15.63 9.81 21.42
CA LYS A 461 16.75 8.89 21.71
C LYS A 461 16.35 7.42 21.61
N ASP A 462 15.07 7.13 21.73
CA ASP A 462 14.55 5.76 21.65
C ASP A 462 14.09 5.40 20.21
N GLN A 463 14.06 6.36 19.29
CA GLN A 463 13.63 6.11 17.90
C GLN A 463 14.57 5.18 17.15
N ILE A 464 14.02 4.47 16.18
CA ILE A 464 14.79 3.58 15.31
C ILE A 464 15.65 4.42 14.37
N LEU A 465 16.97 4.25 14.47
CA LEU A 465 17.93 4.95 13.63
C LEU A 465 18.27 4.11 12.39
N VAL A 466 18.15 4.70 11.22
CA VAL A 466 18.46 4.04 9.94
C VAL A 466 19.97 3.88 9.78
N THR A 467 20.42 2.61 9.78
CA THR A 467 21.81 2.22 9.59
C THR A 467 21.90 1.05 8.60
N ALA A 468 23.09 0.73 8.12
CA ALA A 468 23.30 -0.46 7.29
C ALA A 468 22.92 -1.76 8.04
N PRO A 469 22.43 -2.79 7.33
CA PRO A 469 22.31 -2.93 5.88
C PRO A 469 21.12 -2.14 5.32
N PHE A 470 21.29 -1.53 4.16
CA PHE A 470 20.21 -0.79 3.49
C PHE A 470 19.46 -1.69 2.51
N GLY A 471 18.18 -1.37 2.30
CA GLY A 471 17.27 -2.10 1.43
C GLY A 471 15.84 -2.03 1.93
N THR A 472 15.07 -3.09 1.74
CA THR A 472 13.72 -3.21 2.27
C THR A 472 13.71 -4.10 3.49
N ASP A 473 13.34 -3.52 4.63
CA ASP A 473 13.03 -4.22 5.86
C ASP A 473 11.53 -4.54 5.87
N GLN A 474 11.17 -5.78 6.22
CA GLN A 474 9.77 -6.21 6.34
C GLN A 474 9.41 -6.30 7.82
N VAL A 475 8.65 -5.35 8.32
CA VAL A 475 8.26 -5.33 9.72
C VAL A 475 6.86 -5.91 9.89
N ALA A 476 6.76 -7.02 10.63
CA ALA A 476 5.49 -7.57 11.07
C ALA A 476 5.13 -6.95 12.44
N VAL A 477 4.01 -6.23 12.47
CA VAL A 477 3.37 -5.77 13.70
C VAL A 477 2.31 -6.78 14.08
N LEU A 478 2.44 -7.38 15.25
CA LEU A 478 1.51 -8.37 15.78
C LEU A 478 0.82 -7.80 17.03
N ALA A 479 -0.49 -7.99 17.09
CA ALA A 479 -1.28 -7.71 18.29
C ALA A 479 -1.88 -9.00 18.83
N PHE A 480 -1.78 -9.21 20.15
CA PHE A 480 -2.27 -10.40 20.83
C PHE A 480 -3.32 -10.01 21.87
N GLU A 481 -4.42 -10.75 21.93
CA GLU A 481 -5.44 -10.56 22.94
C GLU A 481 -4.92 -10.92 24.35
N GLN A 482 -4.05 -11.94 24.42
CA GLN A 482 -3.41 -12.38 25.64
C GLN A 482 -1.89 -12.34 25.50
N PRO A 483 -1.14 -12.08 26.60
CA PRO A 483 0.31 -11.99 26.54
C PRO A 483 0.89 -13.37 26.16
N PRO A 484 1.63 -13.46 25.04
CA PRO A 484 2.30 -14.71 24.68
C PRO A 484 3.31 -15.13 25.75
N ALA A 485 3.30 -16.44 26.09
CA ALA A 485 4.20 -16.97 27.12
C ALA A 485 5.69 -16.68 26.84
N PHE A 486 6.09 -16.66 25.57
CA PHE A 486 7.46 -16.39 25.15
C PHE A 486 7.91 -14.94 25.35
N PHE A 487 7.00 -14.01 25.67
CA PHE A 487 7.39 -12.61 25.95
C PHE A 487 8.37 -12.51 27.13
N THR A 488 8.31 -13.44 28.08
CA THR A 488 9.26 -13.50 29.20
C THR A 488 10.68 -13.76 28.77
N ASP A 489 10.86 -14.44 27.63
CA ASP A 489 12.17 -14.85 27.10
C ASP A 489 12.78 -13.82 26.13
N LEU A 490 12.04 -12.76 25.79
CA LEU A 490 12.52 -11.69 24.95
C LEU A 490 13.36 -10.71 25.75
N THR A 491 14.66 -10.67 25.46
CA THR A 491 15.62 -9.77 26.15
C THR A 491 16.42 -8.99 25.10
N GLY A 492 16.18 -7.69 25.00
CA GLY A 492 16.88 -6.83 24.04
C GLY A 492 16.49 -7.05 22.58
N ALA A 493 16.99 -6.21 21.69
CA ALA A 493 16.88 -6.35 20.24
C ALA A 493 17.94 -7.34 19.74
N GLU A 494 17.66 -8.64 19.81
CA GLU A 494 18.55 -9.70 19.33
C GLU A 494 18.30 -9.98 17.86
N ARG A 495 19.37 -9.96 17.06
CA ARG A 495 19.35 -10.33 15.64
C ARG A 495 19.69 -11.82 15.49
N PHE A 496 18.86 -12.58 14.79
CA PHE A 496 19.03 -14.02 14.60
C PHE A 496 18.64 -14.49 13.19
N ALA A 497 19.15 -15.64 12.77
CA ALA A 497 18.80 -16.24 11.49
C ALA A 497 17.50 -17.05 11.59
N ALA A 498 16.70 -17.07 10.51
CA ALA A 498 15.43 -17.76 10.45
C ALA A 498 15.53 -19.30 10.53
N ASP A 499 16.69 -19.87 10.22
CA ASP A 499 16.99 -21.30 10.30
C ASP A 499 17.64 -21.70 11.65
N GLY A 500 17.76 -20.75 12.60
CA GLY A 500 18.35 -20.98 13.90
C GLY A 500 17.34 -21.42 14.97
N GLY A 501 17.85 -22.03 16.06
CA GLY A 501 17.02 -22.49 17.17
C GLY A 501 16.17 -21.39 17.83
N ARG A 502 16.61 -20.12 17.78
CA ARG A 502 15.86 -18.98 18.29
C ARG A 502 14.59 -18.72 17.46
N ALA A 503 14.74 -18.77 16.13
CA ALA A 503 13.60 -18.62 15.22
C ALA A 503 12.57 -19.74 15.42
N GLU A 504 13.01 -20.97 15.61
CA GLU A 504 12.15 -22.11 15.87
C GLU A 504 11.42 -21.98 17.22
N SER A 505 12.10 -21.51 18.26
CA SER A 505 11.47 -21.25 19.57
C SER A 505 10.41 -20.16 19.46
N LEU A 506 10.68 -19.09 18.72
CA LEU A 506 9.72 -18.03 18.48
C LEU A 506 8.51 -18.52 17.66
N ALA A 507 8.76 -19.32 16.61
CA ALA A 507 7.69 -19.93 15.82
C ALA A 507 6.74 -20.78 16.66
N LYS A 508 7.29 -21.64 17.53
CA LYS A 508 6.49 -22.43 18.49
C LYS A 508 5.71 -21.55 19.45
N GLY A 509 6.31 -20.48 19.93
CA GLY A 509 5.65 -19.52 20.81
C GLY A 509 4.47 -18.84 20.14
N LEU A 510 4.64 -18.39 18.89
CA LEU A 510 3.59 -17.79 18.09
C LEU A 510 2.46 -18.78 17.76
N ALA A 511 2.79 -20.03 17.41
CA ALA A 511 1.82 -21.08 17.15
C ALA A 511 0.94 -21.39 18.37
N ASN A 512 1.50 -21.25 19.58
CA ASN A 512 0.81 -21.50 20.84
C ASN A 512 0.20 -20.25 21.49
N ALA A 513 0.23 -19.10 20.82
CA ALA A 513 -0.38 -17.87 21.34
C ALA A 513 -1.89 -18.05 21.49
N ALA A 514 -2.40 -17.76 22.69
CA ALA A 514 -3.82 -17.89 23.02
C ALA A 514 -4.61 -16.66 22.56
N GLY A 515 -5.89 -16.87 22.25
CA GLY A 515 -6.79 -15.80 21.83
C GLY A 515 -6.58 -15.29 20.41
N ALA A 516 -7.19 -14.14 20.10
CA ALA A 516 -7.07 -13.51 18.80
C ALA A 516 -5.65 -12.94 18.57
N VAL A 517 -5.17 -13.04 17.34
CA VAL A 517 -3.89 -12.46 16.91
C VAL A 517 -4.11 -11.74 15.60
N ASP A 518 -3.94 -10.42 15.61
CA ASP A 518 -3.92 -9.61 14.41
C ASP A 518 -2.49 -9.40 13.93
N VAL A 519 -2.31 -9.29 12.61
CA VAL A 519 -1.03 -9.04 11.97
C VAL A 519 -1.18 -7.97 10.91
N GLN A 520 -0.22 -7.05 10.88
CA GLN A 520 -0.02 -6.10 9.79
C GLN A 520 1.45 -6.12 9.38
N GLN A 521 1.72 -6.18 8.07
CA GLN A 521 3.09 -6.09 7.54
C GLN A 521 3.31 -4.70 6.95
N ILE A 522 4.47 -4.11 7.26
CA ILE A 522 4.89 -2.80 6.77
C ILE A 522 6.28 -2.96 6.18
N ASN A 523 6.46 -2.58 4.92
CA ASN A 523 7.78 -2.47 4.34
C ASN A 523 8.38 -1.10 4.64
N VAL A 524 9.64 -1.11 5.09
CA VAL A 524 10.43 0.08 5.37
C VAL A 524 11.62 0.10 4.44
N HIS A 525 11.71 1.15 3.61
CA HIS A 525 12.79 1.29 2.62
C HIS A 525 13.90 2.16 3.17
N THR A 526 15.11 1.62 3.21
CA THR A 526 16.28 2.31 3.75
C THR A 526 17.34 2.50 2.68
N TYR A 527 17.92 3.69 2.61
CA TYR A 527 18.92 4.07 1.61
C TYR A 527 20.18 4.64 2.25
N PRO A 528 21.37 4.42 1.64
CA PRO A 528 22.61 5.05 2.12
C PRO A 528 22.55 6.58 1.97
N GLY A 529 23.08 7.29 2.94
CA GLY A 529 23.23 8.76 2.87
C GLY A 529 24.26 9.19 1.82
N LYS A 530 24.14 10.41 1.30
CA LYS A 530 25.03 10.98 0.28
C LYS A 530 26.51 11.05 0.71
N THR A 531 26.80 11.03 2.00
CA THR A 531 28.15 11.23 2.54
C THR A 531 28.84 9.96 3.05
N GLY A 532 28.19 8.80 3.06
CA GLY A 532 28.80 7.51 3.43
C GLY A 532 29.42 7.44 4.84
N GLY A 533 29.15 8.43 5.71
CA GLY A 533 29.69 8.50 7.06
C GLY A 533 28.85 7.74 8.10
N LEU A 534 29.45 7.46 9.26
CA LEU A 534 28.70 7.02 10.45
C LEU A 534 27.73 8.14 10.87
N CYS A 535 26.55 7.79 11.36
CA CYS A 535 25.63 8.74 11.95
C CYS A 535 26.33 9.45 13.12
N GLY A 536 26.46 10.77 13.05
CA GLY A 536 27.11 11.54 14.10
C GLY A 536 26.39 11.32 15.43
N SER A 537 27.19 11.01 16.45
CA SER A 537 26.77 10.91 17.86
C SER A 537 26.37 12.28 18.42
#